data_0291130f000034369f22bcce7fa27c58
#
_entry.id   0291130f000034369f22bcce7fa27c58
#
_cell.length_a   1.000
_cell.length_b   1.000
_cell.length_c   1.000
_cell.angle_alpha   90.00
_cell.angle_beta   90.00
_cell.angle_gamma   90.00
#
_symmetry.space_group_name_H-M   'P 1'
#
loop_
_entity.id
_entity.type
_entity.pdbx_description
1 polymer ?
#
loop_
_entity_poly.entity_id
_entity_poly.type
_entity_poly.pdbx_seq_one_letter_code
_entity_poly.pdbx_strand_id
1 'polypeptide(L)'
;MGANDMPPELPMNPTASTPAALREAAPGTGPGLIGQAVLRLISHESRVDAVHALSPRFRLVSLRSDAFRRSTHVPGDKLQVRVGGMAFRTYTPFRLGEGDDAMGLLGYLHGTAPGARWLGAVAPGDRCHVLGPRRSMDLPAIERSTVFVGDETSLGLALALCSTPLGGLDTHFIFEVDDAAEVRSVLEAMGRGMLQHAWLVERRAGGAHLAEVEAALARYAGADAYRQYVLSGQSLTIQRLHRGLKAAGAMPSQMLVKAYWAPGKVALD
;
A
#
# COMPACT_ATOMS: atom_id res chain seq x y z
N MET A 1 29.76 5.75 14.58
CA MET A 1 29.60 7.01 13.85
C MET A 1 28.91 6.66 12.56
N GLY A 2 27.60 6.59 12.57
CA GLY A 2 26.75 6.21 11.44
C GLY A 2 26.27 7.46 10.72
N ALA A 3 26.53 7.54 9.43
CA ALA A 3 26.04 8.59 8.59
C ALA A 3 24.53 8.48 8.44
N ASN A 4 23.83 9.59 8.62
CA ASN A 4 22.40 9.78 8.35
C ASN A 4 22.14 9.53 6.85
N ASP A 5 21.52 8.42 6.50
CA ASP A 5 20.88 8.23 5.20
C ASP A 5 19.53 8.96 5.19
N MET A 6 19.59 10.26 4.90
CA MET A 6 18.40 11.00 4.47
C MET A 6 18.01 10.50 3.07
N PRO A 7 16.72 10.26 2.80
CA PRO A 7 16.27 9.97 1.45
C PRO A 7 16.61 11.15 0.52
N PRO A 8 17.00 10.91 -0.74
CA PRO A 8 17.29 11.98 -1.68
C PRO A 8 16.06 12.87 -1.87
N GLU A 9 16.27 14.18 -1.81
CA GLU A 9 15.26 15.17 -2.19
C GLU A 9 14.81 14.90 -3.63
N LEU A 10 13.53 14.62 -3.82
CA LEU A 10 12.94 14.46 -5.15
C LEU A 10 13.07 15.79 -5.91
N PRO A 11 13.49 15.79 -7.18
CA PRO A 11 13.66 17.02 -7.94
C PRO A 11 12.35 17.79 -8.03
N MET A 12 12.36 18.99 -7.47
CA MET A 12 11.27 19.97 -7.55
C MET A 12 11.20 20.51 -8.97
N ASN A 13 10.23 20.06 -9.75
CA ASN A 13 9.89 20.72 -10.99
C ASN A 13 8.59 21.53 -10.79
N PRO A 14 8.65 22.88 -10.66
CA PRO A 14 7.46 23.69 -10.45
C PRO A 14 6.80 24.01 -11.79
N THR A 15 5.85 23.21 -12.22
CA THR A 15 4.85 23.70 -13.18
C THR A 15 3.77 24.43 -12.41
N ALA A 16 3.83 25.76 -12.49
CA ALA A 16 2.80 26.65 -11.98
C ALA A 16 1.45 26.33 -12.64
N SER A 17 0.51 25.82 -11.87
CA SER A 17 -0.88 25.65 -12.28
C SER A 17 -1.73 26.67 -11.55
N THR A 18 -2.45 27.49 -12.32
CA THR A 18 -3.50 28.42 -11.96
C THR A 18 -4.44 27.86 -10.86
N PRO A 19 -4.89 28.65 -9.88
CA PRO A 19 -5.78 28.17 -8.82
C PRO A 19 -7.10 27.70 -9.43
N ALA A 20 -7.33 26.40 -9.37
CA ALA A 20 -8.59 25.81 -9.78
C ALA A 20 -9.67 26.18 -8.76
N ALA A 21 -10.67 26.93 -9.23
CA ALA A 21 -11.97 27.05 -8.58
C ALA A 21 -12.47 25.65 -8.20
N LEU A 22 -13.07 25.55 -7.00
CA LEU A 22 -13.75 24.37 -6.47
C LEU A 22 -14.40 23.52 -7.58
N ARG A 23 -13.73 22.47 -8.01
CA ARG A 23 -14.36 21.44 -8.84
C ARG A 23 -15.19 20.56 -7.91
N GLU A 24 -16.47 20.86 -7.83
CA GLU A 24 -17.45 19.90 -7.33
C GLU A 24 -17.31 18.61 -8.14
N ALA A 25 -17.01 17.53 -7.44
CA ALA A 25 -17.08 16.20 -8.02
C ALA A 25 -18.51 15.99 -8.54
N ALA A 26 -18.65 15.44 -9.76
CA ALA A 26 -19.92 15.18 -10.42
C ALA A 26 -20.96 14.57 -9.46
N PRO A 27 -22.28 14.84 -9.64
CA PRO A 27 -23.32 14.49 -8.70
C PRO A 27 -23.58 12.98 -8.69
N GLY A 28 -22.81 12.25 -7.93
CA GLY A 28 -23.18 10.97 -7.39
C GLY A 28 -23.85 11.26 -6.06
N THR A 29 -25.05 10.73 -5.83
CA THR A 29 -25.87 10.86 -4.63
C THR A 29 -25.02 10.92 -3.36
N GLY A 30 -24.81 12.15 -2.86
CA GLY A 30 -24.11 12.37 -1.60
C GLY A 30 -24.91 11.71 -0.45
N PRO A 31 -24.24 11.32 0.64
CA PRO A 31 -24.94 10.76 1.78
C PRO A 31 -25.99 11.78 2.25
N GLY A 32 -27.21 11.34 2.55
CA GLY A 32 -28.23 12.17 3.18
C GLY A 32 -27.71 12.77 4.49
N LEU A 33 -28.42 13.75 5.07
CA LEU A 33 -28.00 14.45 6.29
C LEU A 33 -27.52 13.52 7.42
N ILE A 34 -28.20 12.39 7.60
CA ILE A 34 -27.85 11.35 8.59
C ILE A 34 -26.51 10.70 8.24
N GLY A 35 -26.28 10.35 6.98
CA GLY A 35 -25.02 9.76 6.53
C GLY A 35 -23.84 10.74 6.67
N GLN A 36 -24.04 12.01 6.44
CA GLN A 36 -23.02 13.06 6.67
C GLN A 36 -22.69 13.21 8.16
N ALA A 37 -23.70 13.19 9.04
CA ALA A 37 -23.48 13.25 10.48
C ALA A 37 -22.69 12.04 10.99
N VAL A 38 -23.03 10.83 10.54
CA VAL A 38 -22.29 9.62 10.90
C VAL A 38 -20.83 9.69 10.38
N LEU A 39 -20.62 10.11 9.14
CA LEU A 39 -19.28 10.27 8.60
C LEU A 39 -18.42 11.25 9.43
N ARG A 40 -18.98 12.38 9.85
CA ARG A 40 -18.26 13.35 10.68
C ARG A 40 -17.91 12.81 12.07
N LEU A 41 -18.69 11.86 12.57
CA LEU A 41 -18.46 11.25 13.88
C LEU A 41 -17.33 10.22 13.85
N ILE A 42 -17.23 9.43 12.76
CA ILE A 42 -16.31 8.29 12.67
C ILE A 42 -15.04 8.58 11.86
N SER A 43 -15.04 9.62 11.01
CA SER A 43 -13.89 10.02 10.18
C SER A 43 -13.36 11.38 10.60
N HIS A 44 -12.12 11.66 10.23
CA HIS A 44 -11.54 12.99 10.36
C HIS A 44 -11.16 13.54 8.99
N GLU A 45 -11.14 14.85 8.89
CA GLU A 45 -10.71 15.55 7.70
C GLU A 45 -9.18 15.52 7.63
N SER A 46 -8.65 15.24 6.46
CA SER A 46 -7.25 15.33 6.12
C SER A 46 -7.08 16.17 4.87
N ARG A 47 -5.99 16.91 4.81
CA ARG A 47 -5.60 17.67 3.63
C ARG A 47 -4.59 16.89 2.82
N VAL A 48 -4.72 16.94 1.51
CA VAL A 48 -3.70 16.46 0.58
C VAL A 48 -2.57 17.50 0.54
N ASP A 49 -1.40 17.12 1.00
CA ASP A 49 -0.23 18.00 1.08
C ASP A 49 0.54 17.99 -0.23
N ALA A 50 0.76 16.79 -0.78
CA ALA A 50 1.44 16.59 -2.05
C ALA A 50 0.88 15.38 -2.80
N VAL A 51 1.00 15.41 -4.13
CA VAL A 51 0.73 14.28 -5.02
C VAL A 51 1.86 14.17 -6.02
N HIS A 52 2.57 13.04 -6.02
CA HIS A 52 3.64 12.75 -6.97
C HIS A 52 3.21 11.63 -7.90
N ALA A 53 3.19 11.90 -9.20
CA ALA A 53 3.05 10.88 -10.22
C ALA A 53 4.39 10.15 -10.40
N LEU A 54 4.54 8.98 -9.78
CA LEU A 54 5.77 8.19 -9.88
C LEU A 54 5.88 7.47 -11.24
N SER A 55 4.72 7.18 -11.85
CA SER A 55 4.59 6.58 -13.18
C SER A 55 3.18 6.85 -13.72
N PRO A 56 2.82 6.40 -14.93
CA PRO A 56 1.44 6.49 -15.41
C PRO A 56 0.41 5.89 -14.45
N ARG A 57 0.74 4.78 -13.77
CA ARG A 57 -0.19 4.03 -12.90
C ARG A 57 0.06 4.19 -11.40
N PHE A 58 1.11 4.87 -10.95
CA PHE A 58 1.39 5.02 -9.53
C PHE A 58 1.36 6.47 -9.06
N ARG A 59 0.70 6.69 -7.92
CA ARG A 59 0.65 7.99 -7.24
C ARG A 59 1.09 7.83 -5.78
N LEU A 60 2.02 8.66 -5.38
CA LEU A 60 2.35 8.87 -3.98
C LEU A 60 1.57 10.09 -3.50
N VAL A 61 0.64 9.87 -2.58
CA VAL A 61 -0.21 10.92 -1.99
C VAL A 61 0.24 11.15 -0.55
N SER A 62 0.59 12.39 -0.21
CA SER A 62 0.85 12.81 1.16
C SER A 62 -0.42 13.40 1.76
N LEU A 63 -0.86 12.84 2.87
CA LEU A 63 -2.00 13.33 3.66
C LEU A 63 -1.50 13.92 4.97
N ARG A 64 -2.04 15.09 5.36
CA ARG A 64 -1.75 15.76 6.62
C ARG A 64 -3.02 15.95 7.45
N SER A 65 -2.93 15.65 8.75
CA SER A 65 -4.02 15.82 9.69
C SER A 65 -3.52 15.90 11.13
N ASP A 66 -4.11 16.75 11.94
CA ASP A 66 -3.84 16.79 13.39
C ASP A 66 -4.27 15.47 14.09
N ALA A 67 -5.20 14.73 13.49
CA ALA A 67 -5.60 13.42 13.99
C ALA A 67 -4.46 12.40 13.91
N PHE A 68 -3.55 12.53 12.95
CA PHE A 68 -2.40 11.64 12.82
C PHE A 68 -1.40 11.81 13.97
N ARG A 69 -1.20 13.03 14.46
CA ARG A 69 -0.37 13.31 15.65
C ARG A 69 -0.91 12.63 16.91
N ARG A 70 -2.23 12.58 17.03
CA ARG A 70 -2.90 11.98 18.20
C ARG A 70 -3.05 10.47 18.10
N SER A 71 -2.77 9.92 16.93
CA SER A 71 -2.88 8.48 16.69
C SER A 71 -1.55 7.78 16.89
N THR A 72 -1.59 6.59 17.51
CA THR A 72 -0.43 5.70 17.52
C THR A 72 -0.47 4.90 16.21
N HIS A 73 0.24 5.39 15.18
CA HIS A 73 0.41 4.64 13.95
C HIS A 73 1.46 3.53 14.15
N VAL A 74 1.08 2.32 13.79
CA VAL A 74 1.95 1.14 13.79
C VAL A 74 2.12 0.67 12.34
N PRO A 75 3.34 0.34 11.87
CA PRO A 75 3.55 -0.25 10.55
C PRO A 75 2.61 -1.43 10.31
N GLY A 76 1.92 -1.43 9.16
CA GLY A 76 0.88 -2.43 8.85
C GLY A 76 -0.53 -2.03 9.23
N ASP A 77 -0.73 -0.89 9.88
CA ASP A 77 -2.06 -0.31 10.05
C ASP A 77 -2.72 0.02 8.70
N LYS A 78 -4.03 0.13 8.70
CA LYS A 78 -4.82 0.57 7.53
C LYS A 78 -5.39 1.97 7.71
N LEU A 79 -5.42 2.72 6.63
CA LEU A 79 -6.13 3.98 6.49
C LEU A 79 -7.18 3.83 5.39
N GLN A 80 -8.43 4.20 5.66
CA GLN A 80 -9.48 4.17 4.65
C GLN A 80 -9.79 5.61 4.21
N VAL A 81 -9.64 5.85 2.91
CA VAL A 81 -9.91 7.16 2.30
C VAL A 81 -11.26 7.12 1.62
N ARG A 82 -12.09 8.13 1.86
CA ARG A 82 -13.34 8.33 1.14
C ARG A 82 -13.05 8.77 -0.29
N VAL A 83 -13.48 7.95 -1.26
CA VAL A 83 -13.19 8.15 -2.68
C VAL A 83 -14.41 8.58 -3.50
N GLY A 84 -15.52 8.90 -2.84
CA GLY A 84 -16.77 9.39 -3.44
C GLY A 84 -18.00 8.78 -2.76
N GLY A 85 -19.07 9.58 -2.62
CA GLY A 85 -20.28 9.15 -1.92
C GLY A 85 -19.99 8.54 -0.55
N MET A 86 -20.40 7.29 -0.33
CA MET A 86 -20.09 6.49 0.86
C MET A 86 -18.97 5.46 0.61
N ALA A 87 -18.32 5.51 -0.55
CA ALA A 87 -17.29 4.54 -0.88
C ALA A 87 -15.95 4.91 -0.23
N PHE A 88 -15.35 3.95 0.46
CA PHE A 88 -14.02 4.03 1.02
C PHE A 88 -13.07 3.08 0.29
N ARG A 89 -11.78 3.41 0.29
CA ARG A 89 -10.70 2.51 -0.16
C ARG A 89 -9.63 2.44 0.90
N THR A 90 -9.17 1.23 1.12
CA THR A 90 -8.17 0.91 2.13
C THR A 90 -6.78 1.02 1.51
N TYR A 91 -5.90 1.70 2.22
CA TYR A 91 -4.48 1.81 1.92
C TYR A 91 -3.67 1.46 3.16
N THR A 92 -2.44 1.02 2.97
CA THR A 92 -1.47 0.92 4.06
C THR A 92 -0.67 2.22 4.11
N PRO A 93 -0.85 3.05 5.15
CA PRO A 93 -0.08 4.27 5.30
C PRO A 93 1.35 3.96 5.76
N PHE A 94 2.27 4.87 5.44
CA PHE A 94 3.63 4.88 5.96
C PHE A 94 4.04 6.31 6.30
N ARG A 95 5.01 6.48 7.18
CA ARG A 95 5.51 7.81 7.58
C ARG A 95 6.31 8.45 6.45
N LEU A 96 6.05 9.73 6.20
CA LEU A 96 6.82 10.58 5.29
C LEU A 96 7.56 11.64 6.12
N GLY A 97 8.89 11.54 6.14
CA GLY A 97 9.73 12.46 6.92
C GLY A 97 9.59 12.28 8.44
N GLU A 98 10.07 13.27 9.20
CA GLU A 98 10.14 13.24 10.66
C GLU A 98 8.84 13.74 11.35
N GLY A 99 7.90 14.29 10.61
CA GLY A 99 6.66 14.86 11.16
C GLY A 99 5.61 13.80 11.48
N ASP A 100 4.97 13.94 12.67
CA ASP A 100 3.92 13.01 13.12
C ASP A 100 2.54 13.26 12.48
N ASP A 101 2.37 14.34 11.74
CA ASP A 101 1.10 14.78 11.16
C ASP A 101 0.93 14.40 9.68
N ALA A 102 1.94 13.79 9.05
CA ALA A 102 1.93 13.42 7.65
C ALA A 102 2.02 11.91 7.45
N MET A 103 1.20 11.38 6.54
CA MET A 103 1.21 9.99 6.11
C MET A 103 1.24 9.88 4.59
N GLY A 104 2.09 9.00 4.08
CA GLY A 104 2.16 8.63 2.68
C GLY A 104 1.23 7.47 2.35
N LEU A 105 0.59 7.55 1.19
CA LEU A 105 -0.17 6.48 0.59
C LEU A 105 0.40 6.23 -0.81
N LEU A 106 0.84 5.01 -1.09
CA LEU A 106 1.18 4.61 -2.45
C LEU A 106 -0.04 3.94 -3.08
N GLY A 107 -0.60 4.59 -4.09
CA GLY A 107 -1.79 4.12 -4.79
C GLY A 107 -1.47 3.65 -6.19
N TYR A 108 -2.09 2.54 -6.59
CA TYR A 108 -2.02 1.96 -7.92
C TYR A 108 -3.33 2.21 -8.67
N LEU A 109 -3.23 2.87 -9.84
CA LEU A 109 -4.36 3.15 -10.71
C LEU A 109 -4.64 1.93 -11.60
N HIS A 110 -5.67 1.19 -11.26
CA HIS A 110 -6.12 0.05 -12.04
C HIS A 110 -7.62 0.12 -12.33
N GLY A 111 -8.01 -0.12 -13.56
CA GLY A 111 -9.41 -0.08 -13.97
C GLY A 111 -10.07 1.29 -13.80
N THR A 112 -11.39 1.31 -13.69
CA THR A 112 -12.23 2.51 -13.61
C THR A 112 -12.99 2.64 -12.29
N ALA A 113 -12.57 1.88 -11.27
CA ALA A 113 -13.19 1.88 -9.95
C ALA A 113 -13.08 3.25 -9.24
N PRO A 114 -13.94 3.56 -8.26
CA PRO A 114 -13.90 4.85 -7.55
C PRO A 114 -12.52 5.22 -6.98
N GLY A 115 -11.75 4.24 -6.49
CA GLY A 115 -10.39 4.47 -6.00
C GLY A 115 -9.43 4.94 -7.08
N ALA A 116 -9.46 4.32 -8.27
CA ALA A 116 -8.62 4.72 -9.39
C ALA A 116 -8.99 6.14 -9.89
N ARG A 117 -10.30 6.45 -9.96
CA ARG A 117 -10.76 7.80 -10.31
C ARG A 117 -10.29 8.85 -9.30
N TRP A 118 -10.41 8.55 -7.98
CA TRP A 118 -9.92 9.45 -6.94
C TRP A 118 -8.42 9.67 -7.05
N LEU A 119 -7.62 8.61 -7.15
CA LEU A 119 -6.16 8.71 -7.33
C LEU A 119 -5.73 9.46 -8.58
N GLY A 120 -6.51 9.37 -9.67
CA GLY A 120 -6.24 10.09 -10.92
C GLY A 120 -6.63 11.58 -10.87
N ALA A 121 -7.51 11.98 -9.96
CA ALA A 121 -8.05 13.33 -9.87
C ALA A 121 -7.55 14.14 -8.67
N VAL A 122 -7.09 13.47 -7.62
CA VAL A 122 -6.65 14.11 -6.38
C VAL A 122 -5.47 15.05 -6.62
N ALA A 123 -5.52 16.23 -6.00
CA ALA A 123 -4.53 17.29 -6.14
C ALA A 123 -4.10 17.87 -4.79
N PRO A 124 -2.91 18.47 -4.69
CA PRO A 124 -2.49 19.21 -3.51
C PRO A 124 -3.51 20.29 -3.12
N GLY A 125 -3.82 20.36 -1.83
CA GLY A 125 -4.83 21.29 -1.29
C GLY A 125 -6.23 20.67 -1.15
N ASP A 126 -6.52 19.54 -1.80
CA ASP A 126 -7.80 18.86 -1.65
C ASP A 126 -8.01 18.40 -0.20
N ARG A 127 -9.30 18.33 0.17
CA ARG A 127 -9.72 17.78 1.46
C ARG A 127 -10.36 16.43 1.25
N CYS A 128 -10.01 15.46 2.08
CA CYS A 128 -10.61 14.14 2.08
C CYS A 128 -10.94 13.69 3.51
N HIS A 129 -11.94 12.83 3.62
CA HIS A 129 -12.28 12.17 4.88
C HIS A 129 -11.56 10.83 4.97
N VAL A 130 -10.96 10.56 6.13
CA VAL A 130 -10.23 9.33 6.38
C VAL A 130 -10.68 8.67 7.68
N LEU A 131 -10.62 7.34 7.71
CA LEU A 131 -10.84 6.51 8.88
C LEU A 131 -9.53 5.81 9.25
N GLY A 132 -9.13 5.92 10.49
CA GLY A 132 -7.87 5.35 10.97
C GLY A 132 -6.77 6.39 11.20
N PRO A 133 -5.51 5.95 11.39
CA PRO A 133 -5.01 4.58 11.21
C PRO A 133 -5.62 3.58 12.19
N ARG A 134 -5.76 2.32 11.75
CA ARG A 134 -6.31 1.22 12.57
C ARG A 134 -5.55 -0.07 12.31
N ARG A 135 -5.42 -0.92 13.33
CA ARG A 135 -4.76 -2.23 13.22
C ARG A 135 -5.28 -3.03 12.03
N SER A 136 -4.36 -3.61 11.29
CA SER A 136 -4.64 -4.43 10.11
C SER A 136 -3.72 -5.63 10.03
N MET A 137 -2.42 -5.43 9.79
CA MET A 137 -1.40 -6.46 9.83
C MET A 137 -0.36 -6.09 10.90
N ASP A 138 0.04 -7.05 11.74
CA ASP A 138 1.01 -6.81 12.80
C ASP A 138 2.45 -6.96 12.29
N LEU A 139 2.90 -6.01 11.48
CA LEU A 139 4.26 -6.04 10.96
C LEU A 139 5.35 -6.00 12.04
N PRO A 140 5.19 -5.29 13.17
CA PRO A 140 6.15 -5.37 14.26
C PRO A 140 6.34 -6.76 14.87
N ALA A 141 5.37 -7.68 14.70
CA ALA A 141 5.52 -9.07 15.11
C ALA A 141 6.45 -9.89 14.19
N ILE A 142 6.98 -9.28 13.14
CA ILE A 142 7.99 -9.89 12.28
C ILE A 142 9.35 -9.72 12.94
N GLU A 143 9.89 -10.83 13.44
CA GLU A 143 11.15 -10.88 14.20
C GLU A 143 12.22 -11.75 13.52
N ARG A 144 11.95 -12.24 12.31
CA ARG A 144 12.79 -13.24 11.62
C ARG A 144 12.91 -12.95 10.13
N SER A 145 13.83 -13.67 9.52
CA SER A 145 13.94 -13.74 8.06
C SER A 145 12.55 -13.95 7.43
N THR A 146 12.21 -13.11 6.47
CA THR A 146 10.84 -13.01 5.95
C THR A 146 10.81 -13.12 4.43
N VAL A 147 9.78 -13.78 3.91
CA VAL A 147 9.42 -13.67 2.49
C VAL A 147 8.10 -12.92 2.39
N PHE A 148 8.15 -11.78 1.71
CA PHE A 148 7.00 -10.98 1.38
C PHE A 148 6.55 -11.30 -0.05
N VAL A 149 5.30 -11.73 -0.21
CA VAL A 149 4.69 -11.91 -1.54
C VAL A 149 3.49 -10.97 -1.67
N GLY A 150 3.47 -10.21 -2.76
CA GLY A 150 2.43 -9.23 -3.00
C GLY A 150 2.19 -8.92 -4.47
N ASP A 151 1.48 -7.86 -4.72
CA ASP A 151 1.25 -7.26 -6.02
C ASP A 151 1.40 -5.72 -5.93
N GLU A 152 1.05 -4.99 -6.98
CA GLU A 152 1.16 -3.52 -7.04
C GLU A 152 0.42 -2.84 -5.88
N THR A 153 -0.72 -3.41 -5.44
CA THR A 153 -1.52 -2.85 -4.34
C THR A 153 -0.85 -3.06 -2.99
N SER A 154 0.12 -3.95 -2.91
CA SER A 154 0.85 -4.33 -1.70
C SER A 154 2.15 -3.54 -1.48
N LEU A 155 2.56 -2.69 -2.45
CA LEU A 155 3.82 -1.93 -2.32
C LEU A 155 3.81 -0.99 -1.12
N GLY A 156 2.66 -0.38 -0.78
CA GLY A 156 2.53 0.42 0.45
C GLY A 156 2.77 -0.39 1.73
N LEU A 157 2.34 -1.65 1.76
CA LEU A 157 2.60 -2.56 2.87
C LEU A 157 4.08 -2.95 2.94
N ALA A 158 4.72 -3.20 1.78
CA ALA A 158 6.15 -3.47 1.72
C ALA A 158 6.99 -2.28 2.24
N LEU A 159 6.62 -1.05 1.87
CA LEU A 159 7.24 0.17 2.40
C LEU A 159 7.05 0.30 3.92
N ALA A 160 5.86 -0.03 4.43
CA ALA A 160 5.61 -0.04 5.87
C ALA A 160 6.45 -1.12 6.59
N LEU A 161 6.61 -2.31 6.00
CA LEU A 161 7.50 -3.35 6.53
C LEU A 161 8.94 -2.87 6.58
N CYS A 162 9.44 -2.22 5.53
CA CYS A 162 10.79 -1.65 5.48
C CYS A 162 11.05 -0.59 6.57
N SER A 163 10.01 -0.01 7.14
CA SER A 163 10.15 0.96 8.24
C SER A 163 10.20 0.31 9.63
N THR A 164 10.01 -1.01 9.74
CA THR A 164 10.19 -1.74 11.01
C THR A 164 11.67 -2.04 11.25
N PRO A 165 12.12 -2.17 12.50
CA PRO A 165 13.54 -2.39 12.82
C PRO A 165 14.17 -3.61 12.13
N LEU A 166 13.39 -4.67 11.92
CA LEU A 166 13.86 -5.93 11.32
C LEU A 166 13.34 -6.16 9.89
N GLY A 167 12.26 -5.49 9.51
CA GLY A 167 11.58 -5.71 8.23
C GLY A 167 12.42 -5.39 7.00
N GLY A 168 13.55 -4.72 7.22
CA GLY A 168 14.46 -4.32 6.17
C GLY A 168 15.69 -5.17 5.99
N LEU A 169 16.10 -5.92 7.00
CA LEU A 169 17.44 -6.50 7.06
C LEU A 169 17.54 -7.89 6.42
N ASP A 170 16.46 -8.67 6.43
CA ASP A 170 16.45 -10.03 5.85
C ASP A 170 15.05 -10.37 5.29
N THR A 171 14.56 -9.51 4.40
CA THR A 171 13.29 -9.71 3.71
C THR A 171 13.49 -9.89 2.23
N HIS A 172 12.98 -10.99 1.70
CA HIS A 172 12.91 -11.25 0.27
C HIS A 172 11.55 -10.86 -0.28
N PHE A 173 11.53 -9.96 -1.25
CA PHE A 173 10.29 -9.46 -1.86
C PHE A 173 10.03 -10.15 -3.20
N ILE A 174 8.82 -10.66 -3.38
CA ILE A 174 8.32 -11.25 -4.62
C ILE A 174 7.01 -10.53 -4.97
N PHE A 175 6.92 -9.94 -6.15
CA PHE A 175 5.69 -9.28 -6.58
C PHE A 175 5.22 -9.85 -7.93
N GLU A 176 3.94 -10.23 -7.99
CA GLU A 176 3.25 -10.44 -9.26
C GLU A 176 2.74 -9.08 -9.79
N VAL A 177 3.15 -8.70 -10.98
CA VAL A 177 2.92 -7.35 -11.51
C VAL A 177 2.46 -7.37 -12.95
N ASP A 178 1.78 -6.31 -13.39
CA ASP A 178 1.38 -6.16 -14.80
C ASP A 178 2.55 -5.70 -15.68
N ASP A 179 3.47 -4.92 -15.10
CA ASP A 179 4.61 -4.33 -15.80
C ASP A 179 5.81 -4.22 -14.82
N ALA A 180 6.79 -5.10 -15.02
CA ALA A 180 7.95 -5.17 -14.14
C ALA A 180 8.86 -3.95 -14.28
N ALA A 181 8.95 -3.34 -15.47
CA ALA A 181 9.77 -2.17 -15.69
C ALA A 181 9.19 -0.94 -14.97
N GLU A 182 7.85 -0.73 -15.05
CA GLU A 182 7.19 0.33 -14.32
C GLU A 182 7.34 0.18 -12.80
N VAL A 183 7.09 -1.02 -12.27
CA VAL A 183 7.22 -1.28 -10.83
C VAL A 183 8.66 -1.07 -10.38
N ARG A 184 9.65 -1.51 -11.13
CA ARG A 184 11.07 -1.28 -10.80
C ARG A 184 11.39 0.19 -10.71
N SER A 185 10.97 1.00 -11.68
CA SER A 185 11.15 2.46 -11.67
C SER A 185 10.50 3.11 -10.44
N VAL A 186 9.31 2.65 -10.04
CA VAL A 186 8.62 3.14 -8.84
C VAL A 186 9.40 2.79 -7.57
N LEU A 187 9.90 1.55 -7.46
CA LEU A 187 10.70 1.12 -6.30
C LEU A 187 12.01 1.91 -6.18
N GLU A 188 12.66 2.18 -7.31
CA GLU A 188 13.86 3.03 -7.37
C GLU A 188 13.55 4.46 -6.91
N ALA A 189 12.46 5.06 -7.41
CA ALA A 189 12.02 6.40 -7.00
C ALA A 189 11.69 6.50 -5.51
N MET A 190 11.20 5.41 -4.89
CA MET A 190 10.94 5.37 -3.44
C MET A 190 12.22 5.27 -2.59
N GLY A 191 13.38 5.01 -3.19
CA GLY A 191 14.70 5.06 -2.54
C GLY A 191 14.92 4.05 -1.40
N ARG A 192 14.10 3.00 -1.31
CA ARG A 192 14.23 1.94 -0.30
C ARG A 192 15.07 0.80 -0.84
N GLY A 193 16.38 0.86 -0.65
CA GLY A 193 17.39 0.01 -1.28
C GLY A 193 17.13 -1.50 -1.31
N MET A 194 16.44 -2.05 -0.28
CA MET A 194 16.10 -3.47 -0.25
C MET A 194 15.06 -3.90 -1.29
N LEU A 195 14.15 -2.99 -1.67
CA LEU A 195 13.15 -3.26 -2.70
C LEU A 195 13.77 -3.31 -4.10
N GLN A 196 15.00 -2.81 -4.30
CA GLN A 196 15.72 -2.92 -5.56
C GLN A 196 16.01 -4.38 -5.94
N HIS A 197 16.08 -5.27 -4.95
CA HIS A 197 16.31 -6.70 -5.14
C HIS A 197 15.01 -7.50 -5.20
N ALA A 198 13.84 -6.85 -5.29
CA ALA A 198 12.57 -7.52 -5.41
C ALA A 198 12.52 -8.37 -6.69
N TRP A 199 12.04 -9.59 -6.55
CA TRP A 199 11.74 -10.47 -7.69
C TRP A 199 10.39 -10.07 -8.26
N LEU A 200 10.37 -9.53 -9.48
CA LEU A 200 9.17 -9.11 -10.18
C LEU A 200 8.78 -10.19 -11.19
N VAL A 201 7.56 -10.71 -11.07
CA VAL A 201 7.00 -11.73 -11.95
C VAL A 201 5.82 -11.11 -12.70
N GLU A 202 5.95 -10.96 -14.00
CA GLU A 202 4.87 -10.39 -14.81
C GLU A 202 3.69 -11.34 -14.94
N ARG A 203 2.48 -10.79 -14.79
CA ARG A 203 1.24 -11.56 -14.97
C ARG A 203 1.11 -12.05 -16.40
N ARG A 204 0.66 -13.31 -16.51
CA ARG A 204 0.39 -13.95 -17.79
C ARG A 204 -1.05 -14.48 -17.82
N ALA A 205 -1.62 -14.54 -19.01
CA ALA A 205 -2.98 -15.05 -19.20
C ALA A 205 -3.16 -16.43 -18.55
N GLY A 206 -4.35 -16.65 -17.99
CA GLY A 206 -4.68 -17.93 -17.33
C GLY A 206 -3.90 -18.21 -16.05
N GLY A 207 -3.13 -17.24 -15.52
CA GLY A 207 -2.36 -17.43 -14.31
C GLY A 207 -1.08 -18.26 -14.49
N ALA A 208 -0.56 -18.38 -15.71
CA ALA A 208 0.64 -19.18 -16.01
C ALA A 208 1.90 -18.71 -15.25
N HIS A 209 1.94 -17.45 -14.83
CA HIS A 209 3.01 -16.88 -14.00
C HIS A 209 3.01 -17.40 -12.56
N LEU A 210 1.89 -17.92 -12.05
CA LEU A 210 1.79 -18.34 -10.64
C LEU A 210 2.74 -19.49 -10.30
N ALA A 211 3.04 -20.36 -11.26
CA ALA A 211 4.05 -21.41 -11.06
C ALA A 211 5.45 -20.82 -10.81
N GLU A 212 5.78 -19.67 -11.43
CA GLU A 212 7.03 -18.96 -11.21
C GLU A 212 7.05 -18.29 -9.83
N VAL A 213 5.94 -17.68 -9.41
CA VAL A 213 5.79 -17.12 -8.05
C VAL A 213 5.93 -18.23 -7.00
N GLU A 214 5.30 -19.38 -7.20
CA GLU A 214 5.42 -20.54 -6.31
C GLU A 214 6.86 -21.07 -6.26
N ALA A 215 7.53 -21.17 -7.40
CA ALA A 215 8.92 -21.61 -7.45
C ALA A 215 9.87 -20.61 -6.76
N ALA A 216 9.63 -19.30 -6.93
CA ALA A 216 10.38 -18.27 -6.23
C ALA A 216 10.17 -18.37 -4.72
N LEU A 217 8.93 -18.55 -4.26
CA LEU A 217 8.60 -18.72 -2.85
C LEU A 217 9.24 -20.01 -2.28
N ALA A 218 9.19 -21.12 -3.02
CA ALA A 218 9.73 -22.40 -2.59
C ALA A 218 11.25 -22.39 -2.38
N ARG A 219 12.00 -21.53 -3.09
CA ARG A 219 13.45 -21.36 -2.86
C ARG A 219 13.75 -20.91 -1.43
N TYR A 220 12.84 -20.19 -0.82
CA TYR A 220 12.99 -19.67 0.53
C TYR A 220 12.29 -20.52 1.59
N ALA A 221 11.23 -21.27 1.24
CA ALA A 221 10.41 -22.01 2.19
C ALA A 221 11.15 -23.18 2.84
N GLY A 222 12.12 -23.82 2.15
CA GLY A 222 12.88 -24.95 2.67
C GLY A 222 14.17 -24.60 3.40
N ALA A 223 14.62 -23.34 3.36
CA ALA A 223 15.94 -22.95 3.86
C ALA A 223 15.99 -22.66 5.36
N ASP A 224 14.86 -22.34 5.98
CA ASP A 224 14.79 -21.95 7.39
C ASP A 224 13.40 -22.30 7.97
N ALA A 225 13.38 -23.24 8.90
CA ALA A 225 12.16 -23.69 9.61
C ALA A 225 11.47 -22.58 10.44
N TYR A 226 12.17 -21.47 10.67
CA TYR A 226 11.67 -20.35 11.47
C TYR A 226 11.27 -19.14 10.64
N ARG A 227 11.33 -19.22 9.32
CA ARG A 227 11.02 -18.15 8.40
C ARG A 227 9.56 -17.68 8.54
N GLN A 228 9.36 -16.37 8.42
CA GLN A 228 8.03 -15.77 8.40
C GLN A 228 7.61 -15.41 6.98
N TYR A 229 6.31 -15.33 6.76
CA TYR A 229 5.73 -15.05 5.45
C TYR A 229 4.68 -13.95 5.57
N VAL A 230 4.76 -12.98 4.68
CA VAL A 230 3.72 -11.96 4.49
C VAL A 230 3.10 -12.15 3.12
N LEU A 231 1.81 -12.45 3.08
CA LEU A 231 1.07 -12.64 1.83
C LEU A 231 0.00 -11.55 1.71
N SER A 232 0.07 -10.72 0.67
CA SER A 232 -0.87 -9.64 0.42
C SER A 232 -1.14 -9.45 -1.07
N GLY A 233 -2.27 -8.84 -1.45
CA GLY A 233 -2.66 -8.59 -2.85
C GLY A 233 -3.92 -9.34 -3.27
N GLN A 234 -3.91 -9.98 -4.46
CA GLN A 234 -5.06 -10.68 -5.02
C GLN A 234 -5.43 -11.93 -4.20
N SER A 235 -6.71 -12.06 -3.86
CA SER A 235 -7.21 -13.12 -2.97
C SER A 235 -6.95 -14.54 -3.49
N LEU A 236 -7.07 -14.80 -4.80
CA LEU A 236 -6.87 -16.14 -5.36
C LEU A 236 -5.40 -16.56 -5.33
N THR A 237 -4.49 -15.65 -5.68
CA THR A 237 -3.04 -15.87 -5.56
C THR A 237 -2.67 -16.17 -4.12
N ILE A 238 -3.12 -15.35 -3.17
CA ILE A 238 -2.83 -15.53 -1.75
C ILE A 238 -3.33 -16.89 -1.24
N GLN A 239 -4.57 -17.26 -1.57
CA GLN A 239 -5.14 -18.55 -1.16
C GLN A 239 -4.32 -19.73 -1.71
N ARG A 240 -3.84 -19.62 -2.95
CA ARG A 240 -3.01 -20.64 -3.58
C ARG A 240 -1.67 -20.78 -2.87
N LEU A 241 -0.95 -19.66 -2.67
CA LEU A 241 0.34 -19.64 -1.98
C LEU A 241 0.24 -20.07 -0.52
N HIS A 242 -0.79 -19.61 0.20
CA HIS A 242 -1.05 -20.02 1.57
C HIS A 242 -1.25 -21.53 1.71
N ARG A 243 -2.02 -22.15 0.78
CA ARG A 243 -2.18 -23.62 0.76
C ARG A 243 -0.85 -24.33 0.47
N GLY A 244 -0.06 -23.81 -0.48
CA GLY A 244 1.26 -24.36 -0.80
C GLY A 244 2.22 -24.31 0.40
N LEU A 245 2.29 -23.19 1.11
CA LEU A 245 3.11 -23.05 2.32
C LEU A 245 2.68 -24.02 3.43
N LYS A 246 1.37 -24.15 3.66
CA LYS A 246 0.85 -25.13 4.65
C LYS A 246 1.19 -26.56 4.26
N ALA A 247 1.08 -26.92 2.98
CA ALA A 247 1.48 -28.22 2.49
C ALA A 247 2.99 -28.49 2.62
N ALA A 248 3.80 -27.43 2.56
CA ALA A 248 5.25 -27.46 2.81
C ALA A 248 5.62 -27.44 4.29
N GLY A 249 4.64 -27.43 5.21
CA GLY A 249 4.87 -27.51 6.65
C GLY A 249 4.95 -26.16 7.38
N ALA A 250 4.71 -25.02 6.72
CA ALA A 250 4.67 -23.71 7.38
C ALA A 250 3.50 -23.63 8.36
N MET A 251 3.75 -23.17 9.58
CA MET A 251 2.76 -23.03 10.62
C MET A 251 1.94 -21.73 10.45
N PRO A 252 0.67 -21.69 10.87
CA PRO A 252 -0.14 -20.46 10.84
C PRO A 252 0.51 -19.26 11.53
N SER A 253 1.24 -19.49 12.62
CA SER A 253 1.96 -18.45 13.38
C SER A 253 3.13 -17.81 12.60
N GLN A 254 3.58 -18.45 11.53
CA GLN A 254 4.63 -17.92 10.66
C GLN A 254 4.07 -17.04 9.53
N MET A 255 2.76 -16.96 9.39
CA MET A 255 2.12 -16.34 8.22
C MET A 255 1.25 -15.16 8.61
N LEU A 256 1.56 -13.98 8.10
CA LEU A 256 0.66 -12.82 8.05
C LEU A 256 -0.02 -12.78 6.68
N VAL A 257 -1.33 -12.97 6.64
CA VAL A 257 -2.07 -13.14 5.39
C VAL A 257 -3.24 -12.16 5.32
N LYS A 258 -3.28 -11.34 4.26
CA LYS A 258 -4.40 -10.43 4.01
C LYS A 258 -4.62 -10.16 2.53
N ALA A 259 -5.79 -10.56 2.02
CA ALA A 259 -6.21 -10.16 0.69
C ALA A 259 -6.60 -8.68 0.65
N TYR A 260 -6.13 -7.95 -0.35
CA TYR A 260 -6.46 -6.54 -0.58
C TYR A 260 -7.57 -6.39 -1.61
N TRP A 261 -7.65 -7.29 -2.57
CA TRP A 261 -8.68 -7.28 -3.59
C TRP A 261 -8.99 -8.69 -4.11
N ALA A 262 -10.15 -8.80 -4.76
CA ALA A 262 -10.57 -10.01 -5.46
C ALA A 262 -11.25 -9.62 -6.77
N PRO A 263 -11.06 -10.38 -7.86
CA PRO A 263 -11.77 -10.15 -9.11
C PRO A 263 -13.29 -10.12 -8.89
N GLY A 264 -13.95 -9.10 -9.45
CA GLY A 264 -15.40 -8.93 -9.34
C GLY A 264 -15.94 -8.48 -7.98
N LYS A 265 -15.09 -8.20 -6.98
CA LYS A 265 -15.50 -7.61 -5.70
C LYS A 265 -15.21 -6.11 -5.67
N VAL A 266 -16.12 -5.33 -5.08
CA VAL A 266 -15.99 -3.87 -5.02
C VAL A 266 -15.08 -3.43 -3.87
N ALA A 267 -15.03 -4.17 -2.79
CA ALA A 267 -14.12 -3.96 -1.65
C ALA A 267 -13.91 -5.29 -0.93
N LEU A 268 -12.73 -5.45 -0.33
CA LEU A 268 -12.45 -6.43 0.72
C LEU A 268 -12.07 -5.65 1.97
N ASP A 269 -12.79 -5.85 3.07
CA ASP A 269 -12.50 -5.28 4.39
C ASP A 269 -11.99 -6.35 5.35
#